data_9e7f21fdefa9ce36943fbedcab76b713
#
_entry.id   9e7f21fdefa9ce36943fbedcab76b713
#
_cell.length_a   1.000
_cell.length_b   1.000
_cell.length_c   1.000
_cell.angle_alpha   90.00
_cell.angle_beta   90.00
_cell.angle_gamma   90.00
#
_symmetry.space_group_name_H-M   'P 1'
#
loop_
_entity.id
_entity.type
_entity.pdbx_description
1 polymer ?
#
loop_
_entity_poly.entity_id
_entity_poly.type
_entity_poly.pdbx_seq_one_letter_code
_entity_poly.pdbx_strand_id
1 'polypeptide(L)'
;MKIPPAPREKKSISTNREKKVSRRSFHKLITLGTLAAASGSADVFTAGCSRSYPALVVAHAGEIPVGGSKIFSYPDDLHPCLLLRPSENSYLAYSRTCTHTSCPVFYRAEENRIVCPCHGGVYSVADGSVLAGPPPHPLPRITLEQRGSDLVATGIVKG
;
A
#
# COMPACT_ATOMS: atom_id res chain seq x y z
N MET A 1 -48.36 6.32 -26.81
CA MET A 1 -47.18 5.60 -27.33
C MET A 1 -46.63 4.67 -26.25
N LYS A 2 -46.76 3.36 -26.42
CA LYS A 2 -46.25 2.35 -25.47
C LYS A 2 -44.84 1.93 -25.93
N ILE A 3 -43.85 2.06 -25.05
CA ILE A 3 -42.47 1.61 -25.27
C ILE A 3 -42.40 0.10 -24.99
N PRO A 4 -41.87 -0.74 -25.90
CA PRO A 4 -41.72 -2.16 -25.68
C PRO A 4 -40.56 -2.47 -24.72
N PRO A 5 -40.63 -3.53 -23.90
CA PRO A 5 -39.55 -3.90 -23.00
C PRO A 5 -38.36 -4.55 -23.75
N ALA A 6 -37.15 -4.26 -23.27
CA ALA A 6 -35.89 -4.77 -23.79
C ALA A 6 -35.74 -6.30 -23.59
N PRO A 7 -35.07 -7.02 -24.51
CA PRO A 7 -34.89 -8.45 -24.41
C PRO A 7 -33.90 -8.84 -23.29
N ARG A 8 -34.26 -9.85 -22.50
CA ARG A 8 -33.41 -10.48 -21.45
C ARG A 8 -32.31 -11.32 -22.08
N GLU A 9 -31.09 -10.89 -21.93
CA GLU A 9 -29.90 -11.67 -22.29
C GLU A 9 -29.71 -12.83 -21.30
N LYS A 10 -29.76 -14.05 -21.79
CA LYS A 10 -29.50 -15.28 -21.02
C LYS A 10 -27.99 -15.44 -20.87
N LYS A 11 -27.44 -15.12 -19.71
CA LYS A 11 -26.05 -15.41 -19.34
C LYS A 11 -25.87 -16.92 -19.16
N SER A 12 -25.17 -17.56 -20.09
CA SER A 12 -24.77 -18.94 -20.00
C SER A 12 -23.68 -19.08 -18.92
N ILE A 13 -23.98 -19.83 -17.88
CA ILE A 13 -23.01 -20.16 -16.82
C ILE A 13 -22.21 -21.36 -17.34
N SER A 14 -20.95 -21.09 -17.70
CA SER A 14 -19.96 -22.13 -17.99
C SER A 14 -19.49 -22.74 -16.66
N THR A 15 -19.92 -23.96 -16.38
CA THR A 15 -19.45 -24.75 -15.24
C THR A 15 -18.04 -25.26 -15.54
N ASN A 16 -17.06 -24.60 -14.92
CA ASN A 16 -15.66 -25.05 -14.94
C ASN A 16 -15.52 -26.28 -14.02
N ARG A 17 -15.33 -27.44 -14.64
CA ARG A 17 -15.20 -28.75 -13.98
C ARG A 17 -13.83 -28.83 -13.32
N GLU A 18 -13.76 -28.61 -12.01
CA GLU A 18 -12.55 -28.83 -11.23
C GLU A 18 -12.10 -30.28 -11.30
N LYS A 19 -10.90 -30.50 -11.86
CA LYS A 19 -10.23 -31.82 -11.85
C LYS A 19 -9.74 -32.10 -10.43
N LYS A 20 -10.45 -32.99 -9.75
CA LYS A 20 -10.10 -33.57 -8.45
C LYS A 20 -8.80 -34.36 -8.58
N VAL A 21 -7.68 -33.78 -8.12
CA VAL A 21 -6.39 -34.47 -8.07
C VAL A 21 -6.42 -35.49 -6.92
N SER A 22 -6.32 -36.79 -7.29
CA SER A 22 -6.32 -37.90 -6.36
C SER A 22 -5.02 -37.97 -5.57
N ARG A 23 -5.12 -38.03 -4.22
CA ARG A 23 -4.01 -38.09 -3.25
C ARG A 23 -3.28 -39.47 -3.22
N ARG A 24 -3.43 -40.31 -4.22
CA ARG A 24 -2.92 -41.72 -4.16
C ARG A 24 -1.69 -42.02 -5.02
N SER A 25 -0.96 -41.06 -5.56
CA SER A 25 0.19 -41.32 -6.44
C SER A 25 1.52 -40.75 -5.94
N PHE A 26 1.71 -40.59 -4.64
CA PHE A 26 2.98 -40.03 -4.11
C PHE A 26 3.85 -41.01 -3.32
N HIS A 27 3.60 -42.33 -3.41
CA HIS A 27 4.48 -43.34 -2.82
C HIS A 27 4.94 -44.31 -3.88
N LYS A 28 6.11 -44.05 -4.47
CA LYS A 28 7.09 -45.03 -5.00
C LYS A 28 8.16 -44.28 -5.78
N LEU A 29 9.29 -44.07 -5.17
CA LEU A 29 10.64 -44.08 -5.75
C LEU A 29 11.61 -43.51 -4.72
N ILE A 30 11.92 -44.36 -3.70
CA ILE A 30 13.14 -44.19 -2.92
C ILE A 30 14.08 -45.23 -3.49
N THR A 31 14.97 -44.84 -4.38
CA THR A 31 16.13 -45.62 -4.77
C THR A 31 17.36 -45.07 -4.08
N LEU A 32 18.09 -45.99 -3.42
CA LEU A 32 19.38 -45.79 -2.77
C LEU A 32 20.39 -45.13 -3.75
N GLY A 33 21.08 -44.09 -3.29
CA GLY A 33 22.20 -43.50 -4.01
C GLY A 33 23.12 -42.75 -3.03
N THR A 34 24.18 -43.47 -2.58
CA THR A 34 25.54 -43.07 -2.17
C THR A 34 25.75 -41.73 -1.45
N LEU A 35 26.32 -41.87 -0.24
CA LEU A 35 27.02 -40.84 0.54
C LEU A 35 28.06 -40.11 -0.33
N ALA A 36 27.92 -38.78 -0.44
CA ALA A 36 29.01 -37.86 -0.65
C ALA A 36 28.87 -36.75 0.40
N ALA A 37 29.76 -36.77 1.40
CA ALA A 37 29.90 -35.68 2.35
C ALA A 37 30.48 -34.47 1.65
N ALA A 38 29.62 -33.50 1.32
CA ALA A 38 30.01 -32.15 0.98
C ALA A 38 29.47 -31.25 2.09
N SER A 39 30.40 -30.76 2.93
CA SER A 39 30.15 -29.67 3.88
C SER A 39 29.86 -28.37 3.12
N GLY A 40 28.59 -28.22 2.70
CA GLY A 40 28.04 -26.97 2.18
C GLY A 40 27.22 -26.35 3.29
N SER A 41 27.63 -25.21 3.78
CA SER A 41 26.83 -24.33 4.63
C SER A 41 25.49 -24.10 3.97
N ALA A 42 24.44 -24.71 4.52
CA ALA A 42 23.08 -24.41 4.15
C ALA A 42 22.77 -23.00 4.65
N ASP A 43 22.92 -22.00 3.78
CA ASP A 43 22.30 -20.71 4.00
C ASP A 43 20.79 -20.94 4.04
N VAL A 44 20.29 -21.01 5.27
CA VAL A 44 18.84 -21.00 5.53
C VAL A 44 18.38 -19.60 5.16
N PHE A 45 17.99 -19.42 3.89
CA PHE A 45 17.20 -18.27 3.47
C PHE A 45 15.90 -18.34 4.27
N THR A 46 15.85 -17.65 5.39
CA THR A 46 14.59 -17.27 6.02
C THR A 46 13.91 -16.32 5.04
N ALA A 47 13.04 -16.88 4.20
CA ALA A 47 12.10 -16.12 3.41
C ALA A 47 11.16 -15.42 4.38
N GLY A 48 11.61 -14.27 4.91
CA GLY A 48 10.74 -13.36 5.61
C GLY A 48 9.59 -13.02 4.67
N CYS A 49 8.35 -13.16 5.11
CA CYS A 49 7.17 -12.71 4.38
C CYS A 49 7.27 -11.18 4.21
N SER A 50 8.06 -10.72 3.26
CA SER A 50 8.09 -9.32 2.84
C SER A 50 6.76 -9.05 2.15
N ARG A 51 5.93 -8.21 2.77
CA ARG A 51 4.72 -7.72 2.13
C ARG A 51 5.13 -6.94 0.89
N SER A 52 4.91 -7.51 -0.29
CA SER A 52 5.17 -6.83 -1.55
C SER A 52 4.07 -5.80 -1.79
N TYR A 53 4.46 -4.55 -1.95
CA TYR A 53 3.58 -3.46 -2.32
C TYR A 53 3.72 -3.16 -3.81
N PRO A 54 2.63 -2.78 -4.52
CA PRO A 54 2.72 -2.39 -5.92
C PRO A 54 3.50 -1.08 -6.06
N ALA A 55 4.24 -0.91 -7.16
CA ALA A 55 4.79 0.38 -7.54
C ALA A 55 3.71 1.15 -8.30
N LEU A 56 3.32 2.33 -7.78
CA LEU A 56 2.26 3.16 -8.35
C LEU A 56 2.74 4.60 -8.54
N VAL A 57 2.64 5.14 -9.76
CA VAL A 57 2.87 6.56 -10.03
C VAL A 57 1.71 7.35 -9.40
N VAL A 58 2.03 8.24 -8.45
CA VAL A 58 1.04 8.99 -7.66
C VAL A 58 0.98 10.47 -8.04
N ALA A 59 2.05 11.02 -8.61
CA ALA A 59 2.12 12.38 -9.12
C ALA A 59 3.37 12.54 -10.01
N HIS A 60 3.47 13.70 -10.68
CA HIS A 60 4.69 14.14 -11.35
C HIS A 60 5.37 15.25 -10.52
N ALA A 61 6.71 15.27 -10.58
CA ALA A 61 7.49 16.33 -9.93
C ALA A 61 7.07 17.70 -10.49
N GLY A 62 6.75 18.63 -9.58
CA GLY A 62 6.25 19.96 -9.96
C GLY A 62 4.72 20.05 -10.13
N GLU A 63 3.99 18.95 -10.20
CA GLU A 63 2.52 18.95 -10.28
C GLU A 63 1.88 19.61 -9.05
N ILE A 64 2.48 19.43 -7.87
CA ILE A 64 2.00 20.02 -6.64
C ILE A 64 2.84 21.26 -6.34
N PRO A 65 2.26 22.45 -6.09
CA PRO A 65 3.00 23.64 -5.70
C PRO A 65 3.69 23.43 -4.33
N VAL A 66 4.74 24.19 -4.05
CA VAL A 66 5.36 24.22 -2.71
C VAL A 66 4.34 24.66 -1.68
N GLY A 67 4.27 23.98 -0.56
CA GLY A 67 3.22 24.15 0.45
C GLY A 67 1.89 23.46 0.09
N GLY A 68 1.81 22.82 -1.09
CA GLY A 68 0.61 22.13 -1.53
C GLY A 68 0.56 20.66 -1.09
N SER A 69 -0.60 20.05 -1.34
CA SER A 69 -0.84 18.64 -1.09
C SER A 69 -1.79 18.04 -2.14
N LYS A 70 -1.71 16.72 -2.32
CA LYS A 70 -2.58 15.94 -3.20
C LYS A 70 -3.05 14.68 -2.47
N ILE A 71 -4.30 14.30 -2.67
CA ILE A 71 -4.84 13.04 -2.18
C ILE A 71 -4.69 11.99 -3.26
N PHE A 72 -4.27 10.78 -2.88
CA PHE A 72 -4.20 9.61 -3.74
C PHE A 72 -4.56 8.36 -2.95
N SER A 73 -4.72 7.22 -3.59
CA SER A 73 -4.98 5.94 -2.91
C SER A 73 -3.78 5.00 -3.08
N TYR A 74 -3.40 4.29 -2.00
CA TYR A 74 -2.31 3.33 -2.00
C TYR A 74 -2.36 2.41 -0.77
N PRO A 75 -2.16 1.08 -0.88
CA PRO A 75 -1.79 0.33 -2.11
C PRO A 75 -2.96 0.02 -3.03
N ASP A 76 -4.17 0.35 -2.63
CA ASP A 76 -5.43 0.15 -3.33
C ASP A 76 -6.40 1.31 -3.07
N ASP A 77 -7.58 1.30 -3.70
CA ASP A 77 -8.56 2.38 -3.65
C ASP A 77 -9.19 2.63 -2.27
N LEU A 78 -9.04 1.69 -1.34
CA LEU A 78 -9.63 1.78 0.01
C LEU A 78 -8.73 2.52 1.01
N HIS A 79 -7.47 2.78 0.64
CA HIS A 79 -6.47 3.38 1.53
C HIS A 79 -6.10 4.80 1.07
N PRO A 80 -6.84 5.83 1.50
CA PRO A 80 -6.53 7.21 1.14
C PRO A 80 -5.20 7.64 1.77
N CYS A 81 -4.38 8.30 0.96
CA CYS A 81 -3.08 8.83 1.33
C CYS A 81 -2.98 10.32 1.01
N LEU A 82 -2.07 11.00 1.67
CA LEU A 82 -1.81 12.42 1.55
C LEU A 82 -0.37 12.63 1.10
N LEU A 83 -0.17 13.15 -0.12
CA LEU A 83 1.12 13.55 -0.66
C LEU A 83 1.32 15.05 -0.40
N LEU A 84 2.46 15.42 0.14
CA LEU A 84 2.83 16.77 0.54
C LEU A 84 4.06 17.24 -0.22
N ARG A 85 4.13 18.53 -0.54
CA ARG A 85 5.34 19.21 -1.00
C ARG A 85 5.70 20.36 -0.06
N PRO A 86 6.32 20.09 1.08
CA PRO A 86 6.62 21.14 2.07
C PRO A 86 7.71 22.11 1.60
N SER A 87 8.60 21.71 0.68
CA SER A 87 9.63 22.56 0.08
C SER A 87 9.91 22.14 -1.37
N GLU A 88 10.75 22.89 -2.09
CA GLU A 88 11.00 22.68 -3.52
C GLU A 88 11.46 21.27 -3.87
N ASN A 89 12.34 20.68 -3.04
CA ASN A 89 12.95 19.38 -3.28
C ASN A 89 12.46 18.29 -2.33
N SER A 90 11.31 18.49 -1.67
CA SER A 90 10.81 17.55 -0.68
C SER A 90 9.38 17.09 -1.02
N TYR A 91 9.23 15.78 -1.16
CA TYR A 91 7.94 15.12 -1.27
C TYR A 91 7.81 14.08 -0.16
N LEU A 92 6.73 14.16 0.59
CA LEU A 92 6.42 13.27 1.70
C LEU A 92 5.01 12.73 1.54
N ALA A 93 4.80 11.47 1.90
CA ALA A 93 3.47 10.89 1.83
C ALA A 93 3.15 10.08 3.08
N TYR A 94 1.90 10.20 3.53
CA TYR A 94 1.38 9.56 4.73
C TYR A 94 0.00 8.99 4.47
N SER A 95 -0.40 8.00 5.27
CA SER A 95 -1.81 7.64 5.37
C SER A 95 -2.65 8.88 5.71
N ARG A 96 -3.76 9.06 5.02
CA ARG A 96 -4.70 10.15 5.32
C ARG A 96 -5.64 9.81 6.49
N THR A 97 -5.45 8.66 7.11
CA THR A 97 -6.32 8.13 8.17
C THR A 97 -5.68 8.37 9.54
N CYS A 98 -6.33 9.16 10.38
CA CYS A 98 -5.91 9.43 11.76
C CYS A 98 -5.85 8.13 12.58
N THR A 99 -4.77 7.97 13.35
CA THR A 99 -4.55 6.74 14.14
C THR A 99 -5.41 6.67 15.41
N HIS A 100 -6.19 7.73 15.74
CA HIS A 100 -7.14 7.72 16.85
C HIS A 100 -8.46 7.02 16.48
N THR A 101 -9.24 7.61 15.56
CA THR A 101 -10.59 7.15 15.20
C THR A 101 -10.82 7.14 13.68
N SER A 102 -9.77 7.01 12.90
CA SER A 102 -9.82 6.91 11.43
C SER A 102 -10.38 8.13 10.70
N CYS A 103 -10.50 9.29 11.36
CA CYS A 103 -10.85 10.55 10.69
C CYS A 103 -9.80 10.96 9.66
N PRO A 104 -10.18 11.64 8.55
CA PRO A 104 -9.21 12.15 7.60
C PRO A 104 -8.34 13.23 8.20
N VAL A 105 -7.04 13.20 7.89
CA VAL A 105 -6.09 14.25 8.25
C VAL A 105 -5.84 15.18 7.07
N PHE A 106 -5.38 16.41 7.35
CA PHE A 106 -5.14 17.47 6.39
C PHE A 106 -3.79 18.16 6.64
N TYR A 107 -3.13 18.58 5.56
CA TYR A 107 -1.93 19.39 5.64
C TYR A 107 -2.26 20.87 5.84
N ARG A 108 -1.61 21.48 6.81
CA ARG A 108 -1.62 22.92 7.07
C ARG A 108 -0.24 23.48 6.78
N ALA A 109 -0.08 24.09 5.60
CA ALA A 109 1.24 24.58 5.15
C ALA A 109 1.80 25.70 6.03
N GLU A 110 0.93 26.63 6.43
CA GLU A 110 1.32 27.80 7.26
C GLU A 110 1.89 27.37 8.62
N GLU A 111 1.36 26.26 9.16
CA GLU A 111 1.80 25.71 10.45
C GLU A 111 2.87 24.63 10.28
N ASN A 112 3.11 24.19 9.05
CA ASN A 112 3.91 23.00 8.71
C ASN A 112 3.52 21.78 9.56
N ARG A 113 2.21 21.47 9.61
CA ARG A 113 1.60 20.41 10.41
C ARG A 113 0.62 19.58 9.60
N ILE A 114 0.43 18.32 10.01
CA ILE A 114 -0.70 17.50 9.58
C ILE A 114 -1.69 17.45 10.74
N VAL A 115 -2.95 17.82 10.50
CA VAL A 115 -3.95 17.95 11.56
C VAL A 115 -5.16 17.05 11.32
N CYS A 116 -5.71 16.51 12.40
CA CYS A 116 -6.97 15.80 12.44
C CYS A 116 -8.02 16.68 13.13
N PRO A 117 -9.04 17.19 12.42
CA PRO A 117 -10.01 18.13 13.00
C PRO A 117 -10.99 17.48 13.97
N CYS A 118 -11.14 16.14 13.96
CA CYS A 118 -12.14 15.47 14.79
C CYS A 118 -11.89 15.64 16.29
N HIS A 119 -10.64 15.47 16.73
CA HIS A 119 -10.28 15.52 18.16
C HIS A 119 -8.94 16.25 18.38
N GLY A 120 -8.54 17.11 17.46
CA GLY A 120 -7.35 17.94 17.60
C GLY A 120 -6.01 17.18 17.54
N GLY A 121 -5.96 16.03 16.88
CA GLY A 121 -4.70 15.31 16.63
C GLY A 121 -3.78 16.13 15.73
N VAL A 122 -2.50 16.25 16.10
CA VAL A 122 -1.47 16.98 15.34
C VAL A 122 -0.27 16.09 15.12
N TYR A 123 0.22 16.06 13.88
CA TYR A 123 1.36 15.24 13.49
C TYR A 123 2.44 16.08 12.81
N SER A 124 3.67 15.65 12.98
CA SER A 124 4.86 16.19 12.32
C SER A 124 4.84 15.91 10.82
N VAL A 125 5.16 16.91 10.01
CA VAL A 125 5.33 16.74 8.56
C VAL A 125 6.60 15.97 8.24
N ALA A 126 7.65 16.06 9.09
CA ALA A 126 8.94 15.44 8.80
C ALA A 126 8.90 13.91 8.85
N ASP A 127 8.19 13.33 9.81
CA ASP A 127 8.23 11.89 10.10
C ASP A 127 6.87 11.26 10.44
N GLY A 128 5.80 12.07 10.53
CA GLY A 128 4.46 11.60 10.89
C GLY A 128 4.26 11.38 12.38
N SER A 129 5.23 11.71 13.25
CA SER A 129 5.12 11.53 14.70
C SER A 129 3.99 12.37 15.29
N VAL A 130 3.41 11.90 16.39
CA VAL A 130 2.35 12.62 17.12
C VAL A 130 2.96 13.78 17.88
N LEU A 131 2.48 14.98 17.64
CA LEU A 131 2.90 16.21 18.34
C LEU A 131 1.90 16.65 19.42
N ALA A 132 0.61 16.37 19.19
CA ALA A 132 -0.44 16.70 20.15
C ALA A 132 -1.73 15.91 19.89
N GLY A 133 -2.58 15.85 20.91
CA GLY A 133 -3.90 15.22 20.84
C GLY A 133 -3.91 13.73 21.19
N PRO A 134 -5.04 13.05 20.99
CA PRO A 134 -5.25 11.68 21.43
C PRO A 134 -4.68 10.56 20.52
N PRO A 135 -4.12 10.81 19.31
CA PRO A 135 -3.59 9.72 18.47
C PRO A 135 -2.51 8.91 19.21
N PRO A 136 -2.62 7.57 19.26
CA PRO A 136 -1.67 6.72 20.00
C PRO A 136 -0.39 6.40 19.23
N HIS A 137 -0.39 6.57 17.90
CA HIS A 137 0.72 6.17 17.04
C HIS A 137 0.97 7.21 15.94
N PRO A 138 2.21 7.27 15.39
CA PRO A 138 2.52 8.05 14.20
C PRO A 138 1.63 7.68 13.01
N LEU A 139 1.53 8.58 12.03
CA LEU A 139 0.90 8.26 10.76
C LEU A 139 1.78 7.28 9.97
N PRO A 140 1.22 6.20 9.42
CA PRO A 140 1.95 5.35 8.49
C PRO A 140 2.50 6.17 7.32
N ARG A 141 3.80 6.02 7.05
CA ARG A 141 4.49 6.72 5.96
C ARG A 141 4.45 5.88 4.69
N ILE A 142 4.18 6.51 3.57
CA ILE A 142 4.28 5.90 2.25
C ILE A 142 5.70 6.15 1.72
N THR A 143 6.39 5.07 1.34
CA THR A 143 7.69 5.17 0.70
C THR A 143 7.53 5.73 -0.70
N LEU A 144 8.22 6.82 -1.00
CA LEU A 144 8.24 7.44 -2.32
C LEU A 144 9.62 7.30 -2.95
N GLU A 145 9.65 6.96 -4.22
CA GLU A 145 10.82 7.00 -5.08
C GLU A 145 10.57 8.00 -6.21
N GLN A 146 11.54 8.85 -6.51
CA GLN A 146 11.48 9.69 -7.69
C GLN A 146 12.18 8.98 -8.85
N ARG A 147 11.45 8.74 -9.93
CA ARG A 147 11.93 8.10 -11.16
C ARG A 147 11.77 9.09 -12.33
N GLY A 148 12.83 9.85 -12.62
CA GLY A 148 12.73 10.98 -13.53
C GLY A 148 11.77 12.05 -13.01
N SER A 149 10.70 12.30 -13.75
CA SER A 149 9.61 13.20 -13.33
C SER A 149 8.57 12.54 -12.44
N ASP A 150 8.56 11.21 -12.33
CA ASP A 150 7.50 10.48 -11.66
C ASP A 150 7.78 10.31 -10.16
N LEU A 151 6.78 10.56 -9.33
CA LEU A 151 6.77 10.19 -7.92
C LEU A 151 6.03 8.85 -7.79
N VAL A 152 6.76 7.83 -7.38
CA VAL A 152 6.26 6.44 -7.33
C VAL A 152 6.16 5.99 -5.88
N ALA A 153 4.95 5.60 -5.46
CA ALA A 153 4.75 4.92 -4.17
C ALA A 153 5.19 3.46 -4.30
N THR A 154 6.03 2.98 -3.36
CA THR A 154 6.62 1.63 -3.41
C THR A 154 6.44 0.82 -2.14
N GLY A 155 5.92 1.42 -1.07
CA GLY A 155 5.75 0.71 0.20
C GLY A 155 5.04 1.53 1.27
N ILE A 156 4.75 0.87 2.40
CA ILE A 156 4.18 1.49 3.59
C ILE A 156 5.05 1.10 4.79
N VAL A 157 5.57 2.11 5.48
CA VAL A 157 6.25 1.95 6.77
C VAL A 157 5.25 2.31 7.86
N LYS A 158 4.99 1.37 8.76
CA LYS A 158 4.16 1.65 9.94
C LYS A 158 4.95 2.56 10.88
N GLY A 159 4.27 3.57 11.41
CA GLY A 159 4.81 4.43 12.44
C GLY A 159 4.81 3.77 13.82
#